data_5c8b4cc47977fe913fd26a59c38a5551
#
_entry.id   5c8b4cc47977fe913fd26a59c38a5551
#
_cell.length_a   1.000
_cell.length_b   1.000
_cell.length_c   1.000
_cell.angle_alpha   90.00
_cell.angle_beta   90.00
_cell.angle_gamma   90.00
#
_symmetry.space_group_name_H-M   'P 1'
#
loop_
_entity.id
_entity.type
_entity.pdbx_description
1 polymer ?
#
loop_
_entity_poly.entity_id
_entity_poly.type
_entity_poly.pdbx_seq_one_letter_code
_entity_poly.pdbx_strand_id
1 'polypeptide(L)'
;ARMAEMNKIRTVHFNDLSMSDPYIYPDETTKTYYLTSSGGRMYKSKDLVMWEGPYNIIDISGTWMERAGFAAAAEIHKIGDYYYYAGTWSDHSDLIQQVPRRYNVPHNQTVLLRSEKPEGPYVVFDENPDHDYQPREWDCIDGTLYEEDGRIYMVFVHEWTQLIDGTMDYVELSKDLKRTISKPVTMFRASELPCCGEMNGLGEATFGRKMPGWVTDGPQMFRTQTGKLGMLWATWGEERYLQAVCYSESGTIAGPWIQEPKPFLANNSGHGMLFRIPD
;
A
#
# COMPACT_ATOMS: atom_id res chain seq x y z
N ALA A 1 -0.40 -16.66 -26.86
CA ALA A 1 -0.77 -15.49 -27.69
C ALA A 1 -1.37 -14.35 -26.84
N ARG A 2 -2.42 -14.60 -26.03
CA ARG A 2 -3.09 -13.55 -25.24
C ARG A 2 -2.19 -12.87 -24.19
N MET A 3 -1.32 -13.62 -23.49
CA MET A 3 -0.37 -13.05 -22.52
C MET A 3 0.74 -12.22 -23.17
N ALA A 4 1.23 -12.64 -24.34
CA ALA A 4 2.24 -11.87 -25.08
C ALA A 4 1.68 -10.55 -25.61
N GLU A 5 0.39 -10.53 -25.96
CA GLU A 5 -0.30 -9.32 -26.43
C GLU A 5 -0.61 -8.34 -25.28
N MET A 6 -0.90 -8.84 -24.07
CA MET A 6 -1.08 -8.04 -22.87
C MET A 6 0.21 -7.37 -22.35
N ASN A 7 1.37 -7.90 -22.70
CA ASN A 7 2.68 -7.38 -22.30
C ASN A 7 3.33 -6.47 -23.35
N LYS A 8 2.66 -6.24 -24.46
CA LYS A 8 3.18 -5.37 -25.51
C LYS A 8 3.06 -3.91 -25.09
N ILE A 9 4.20 -3.21 -25.07
CA ILE A 9 4.23 -1.78 -24.80
C ILE A 9 3.43 -1.03 -25.86
N ARG A 10 2.53 -0.19 -25.39
CA ARG A 10 1.66 0.64 -26.23
C ARG A 10 1.36 1.97 -25.55
N THR A 11 0.88 2.92 -26.32
CA THR A 11 0.36 4.17 -25.79
C THR A 11 -1.15 4.08 -25.69
N VAL A 12 -1.69 4.38 -24.52
CA VAL A 12 -3.13 4.33 -24.22
C VAL A 12 -3.59 5.63 -23.60
N HIS A 13 -4.82 6.00 -23.85
CA HIS A 13 -5.45 7.13 -23.19
C HIS A 13 -5.82 6.73 -21.75
N PHE A 14 -5.76 7.70 -20.82
CA PHE A 14 -6.08 7.48 -19.41
C PHE A 14 -7.43 6.76 -19.20
N ASN A 15 -8.46 7.13 -19.96
CA ASN A 15 -9.79 6.53 -19.83
C ASN A 15 -9.84 5.05 -20.23
N ASP A 16 -8.84 4.56 -20.95
CA ASP A 16 -8.74 3.16 -21.39
C ASP A 16 -7.86 2.31 -20.46
N LEU A 17 -7.31 2.92 -19.40
CA LEU A 17 -6.59 2.20 -18.37
C LEU A 17 -7.56 1.59 -17.38
N SER A 18 -7.33 0.32 -17.05
CA SER A 18 -8.05 -0.41 -15.99
C SER A 18 -7.04 -1.12 -15.12
N MET A 19 -7.03 -0.77 -13.84
CA MET A 19 -6.10 -1.34 -12.86
C MET A 19 -6.65 -1.20 -11.45
N SER A 20 -6.14 -2.03 -10.53
CA SER A 20 -6.42 -1.92 -9.09
C SER A 20 -5.33 -1.11 -8.39
N ASP A 21 -5.73 -0.35 -7.40
CA ASP A 21 -4.83 0.33 -6.46
C ASP A 21 -3.73 1.15 -7.15
N PRO A 22 -4.11 2.11 -8.03
CA PRO A 22 -3.14 2.89 -8.78
C PRO A 22 -2.39 3.86 -7.87
N TYR A 23 -1.10 4.02 -8.16
CA TYR A 23 -0.23 4.99 -7.50
C TYR A 23 0.57 5.77 -8.53
N ILE A 24 0.50 7.10 -8.47
CA ILE A 24 1.25 7.99 -9.36
C ILE A 24 2.40 8.62 -8.57
N TYR A 25 3.62 8.38 -9.06
CA TYR A 25 4.83 9.06 -8.60
C TYR A 25 5.21 10.14 -9.63
N PRO A 26 5.09 11.44 -9.29
CA PRO A 26 5.57 12.52 -10.16
C PRO A 26 7.07 12.74 -9.90
N ASP A 27 7.88 12.49 -10.92
CA ASP A 27 9.33 12.70 -10.84
C ASP A 27 9.69 14.09 -11.40
N GLU A 28 10.17 14.97 -10.52
CA GLU A 28 10.54 16.34 -10.90
C GLU A 28 11.76 16.40 -11.82
N THR A 29 12.69 15.46 -11.67
CA THR A 29 13.92 15.43 -12.45
C THR A 29 13.66 15.12 -13.92
N THR A 30 12.85 14.11 -14.18
CA THR A 30 12.51 13.68 -15.54
C THR A 30 11.25 14.36 -16.10
N LYS A 31 10.52 15.12 -15.26
CA LYS A 31 9.21 15.68 -15.61
C LYS A 31 8.25 14.61 -16.14
N THR A 32 8.25 13.45 -15.51
CA THR A 32 7.49 12.27 -15.92
C THR A 32 6.65 11.77 -14.76
N TYR A 33 5.43 11.34 -15.04
CA TYR A 33 4.56 10.66 -14.10
C TYR A 33 4.70 9.15 -14.29
N TYR A 34 4.94 8.45 -13.21
CA TYR A 34 5.06 6.99 -13.19
C TYR A 34 3.87 6.40 -12.45
N LEU A 35 3.08 5.59 -13.15
CA LEU A 35 1.87 4.96 -12.62
C LEU A 35 2.15 3.48 -12.37
N THR A 36 2.05 3.08 -11.12
CA THR A 36 2.10 1.68 -10.70
C THR A 36 0.74 1.19 -10.24
N SER A 37 0.59 -0.11 -10.19
CA SER A 37 -0.61 -0.79 -9.72
C SER A 37 -0.25 -2.18 -9.26
N SER A 38 -1.24 -2.94 -8.81
CA SER A 38 -1.05 -4.36 -8.56
C SER A 38 -0.53 -5.08 -9.82
N GLY A 39 0.45 -5.97 -9.64
CA GLY A 39 1.02 -6.78 -10.72
C GLY A 39 2.45 -6.44 -11.14
N GLY A 40 3.11 -5.47 -10.50
CA GLY A 40 4.51 -5.14 -10.78
C GLY A 40 4.76 -4.43 -12.11
N ARG A 41 3.75 -3.77 -12.64
CA ARG A 41 3.80 -3.09 -13.93
C ARG A 41 3.74 -1.58 -13.77
N MET A 42 4.31 -0.88 -14.75
CA MET A 42 4.37 0.57 -14.76
C MET A 42 3.92 1.12 -16.10
N TYR A 43 3.19 2.22 -16.03
CA TYR A 43 2.95 3.12 -17.16
C TYR A 43 3.61 4.46 -16.86
N LYS A 44 4.02 5.17 -17.88
CA LYS A 44 4.59 6.52 -17.75
C LYS A 44 3.91 7.52 -18.67
N SER A 45 3.83 8.77 -18.23
CA SER A 45 3.19 9.85 -18.95
C SER A 45 3.91 11.18 -18.75
N LYS A 46 3.82 12.06 -19.74
CA LYS A 46 4.28 13.46 -19.64
C LYS A 46 3.15 14.44 -19.36
N ASP A 47 1.90 14.04 -19.58
CA ASP A 47 0.74 14.94 -19.60
C ASP A 47 -0.46 14.44 -18.77
N LEU A 48 -0.34 13.25 -18.12
CA LEU A 48 -1.42 12.58 -17.40
C LEU A 48 -2.58 12.08 -18.28
N VAL A 49 -2.50 12.29 -19.57
CA VAL A 49 -3.55 11.92 -20.55
C VAL A 49 -3.17 10.66 -21.32
N MET A 50 -1.99 10.68 -21.93
CA MET A 50 -1.46 9.55 -22.69
C MET A 50 -0.40 8.82 -21.88
N TRP A 51 -0.53 7.52 -21.79
CA TRP A 51 0.30 6.64 -20.97
C TRP A 51 0.96 5.57 -21.80
N GLU A 52 2.25 5.38 -21.61
CA GLU A 52 3.05 4.36 -22.28
C GLU A 52 3.37 3.22 -21.32
N GLY A 53 3.11 1.99 -21.74
CA GLY A 53 3.36 0.77 -20.99
C GLY A 53 2.55 -0.42 -21.52
N PRO A 54 2.48 -1.53 -20.79
CA PRO A 54 3.05 -1.76 -19.45
C PRO A 54 4.55 -2.12 -19.50
N TYR A 55 5.33 -1.59 -18.58
CA TYR A 55 6.72 -1.98 -18.35
C TYR A 55 6.80 -2.92 -17.14
N ASN A 56 7.61 -3.98 -17.25
CA ASN A 56 8.00 -4.77 -16.09
C ASN A 56 9.19 -4.08 -15.41
N ILE A 57 9.03 -3.72 -14.14
CA ILE A 57 10.01 -2.88 -13.43
C ILE A 57 10.65 -3.57 -12.24
N ILE A 58 10.26 -4.80 -11.90
CA ILE A 58 10.80 -5.53 -10.74
C ILE A 58 11.56 -6.78 -11.18
N ASP A 59 12.61 -7.10 -10.42
CA ASP A 59 13.31 -8.37 -10.50
C ASP A 59 13.37 -8.98 -9.09
N ILE A 60 12.56 -10.01 -8.89
CA ILE A 60 12.45 -10.76 -7.63
C ILE A 60 12.99 -12.18 -7.74
N SER A 61 13.77 -12.45 -8.79
CA SER A 61 14.34 -13.75 -9.08
C SER A 61 15.12 -14.32 -7.87
N GLY A 62 14.86 -15.58 -7.55
CA GLY A 62 15.52 -16.29 -6.47
C GLY A 62 15.03 -15.93 -5.05
N THR A 63 13.99 -15.13 -4.93
CA THR A 63 13.36 -14.80 -3.64
C THR A 63 12.06 -15.55 -3.43
N TRP A 64 11.56 -15.55 -2.19
CA TRP A 64 10.24 -16.11 -1.86
C TRP A 64 9.10 -15.43 -2.61
N MET A 65 9.24 -14.17 -2.99
CA MET A 65 8.23 -13.40 -3.72
C MET A 65 7.92 -14.00 -5.10
N GLU A 66 8.86 -14.71 -5.69
CA GLU A 66 8.68 -15.37 -6.98
C GLU A 66 7.55 -16.41 -6.94
N ARG A 67 7.42 -17.17 -5.83
CA ARG A 67 6.33 -18.15 -5.65
C ARG A 67 5.03 -17.52 -5.12
N ALA A 68 5.10 -16.32 -4.59
CA ALA A 68 3.94 -15.64 -4.02
C ALA A 68 3.02 -15.00 -5.07
N GLY A 69 3.41 -14.99 -6.35
CA GLY A 69 2.62 -14.42 -7.44
C GLY A 69 3.00 -12.97 -7.74
N PHE A 70 2.04 -12.05 -7.71
CA PHE A 70 2.27 -10.65 -8.05
C PHE A 70 2.18 -9.74 -6.81
N ALA A 71 2.85 -8.61 -6.90
CA ALA A 71 2.76 -7.56 -5.89
C ALA A 71 1.40 -6.85 -5.96
N ALA A 72 0.76 -6.69 -4.82
CA ALA A 72 -0.45 -5.87 -4.68
C ALA A 72 -0.11 -4.47 -4.16
N ALA A 73 -0.94 -3.49 -4.49
CA ALA A 73 -0.89 -2.11 -3.99
C ALA A 73 0.52 -1.50 -4.04
N ALA A 74 1.14 -1.57 -5.20
CA ALA A 74 2.52 -1.17 -5.40
C ALA A 74 2.68 0.35 -5.51
N GLU A 75 3.66 0.87 -4.78
CA GLU A 75 3.99 2.29 -4.73
C GLU A 75 5.46 2.53 -5.04
N ILE A 76 5.79 3.73 -5.56
CA ILE A 76 7.16 4.18 -5.71
C ILE A 76 7.40 5.40 -4.83
N HIS A 77 8.47 5.34 -4.04
CA HIS A 77 8.92 6.43 -3.18
C HIS A 77 10.37 6.76 -3.47
N LYS A 78 10.71 8.04 -3.53
CA LYS A 78 12.10 8.48 -3.57
C LYS A 78 12.56 8.88 -2.18
N ILE A 79 13.62 8.24 -1.70
CA ILE A 79 14.27 8.57 -0.42
C ILE A 79 15.76 8.67 -0.66
N GLY A 80 16.32 9.85 -0.40
CA GLY A 80 17.72 10.12 -0.74
C GLY A 80 17.96 9.99 -2.24
N ASP A 81 18.96 9.23 -2.61
CA ASP A 81 19.38 9.04 -4.01
C ASP A 81 18.69 7.86 -4.70
N TYR A 82 17.84 7.12 -3.99
CA TYR A 82 17.25 5.90 -4.49
C TYR A 82 15.73 5.97 -4.58
N TYR A 83 15.20 5.14 -5.47
CA TYR A 83 13.78 4.86 -5.61
C TYR A 83 13.46 3.52 -4.96
N TYR A 84 12.35 3.45 -4.25
CA TYR A 84 11.91 2.26 -3.54
C TYR A 84 10.54 1.85 -4.05
N TYR A 85 10.41 0.59 -4.39
CA TYR A 85 9.15 -0.04 -4.73
C TYR A 85 8.63 -0.73 -3.48
N ALA A 86 7.49 -0.29 -2.97
CA ALA A 86 6.80 -0.92 -1.86
C ALA A 86 5.62 -1.73 -2.41
N GLY A 87 5.64 -3.03 -2.24
CA GLY A 87 4.56 -3.90 -2.70
C GLY A 87 4.23 -4.97 -1.68
N THR A 88 3.01 -5.45 -1.70
CA THR A 88 2.54 -6.54 -0.82
C THR A 88 2.52 -7.84 -1.59
N TRP A 89 3.18 -8.86 -1.05
CA TRP A 89 3.13 -10.22 -1.55
C TRP A 89 2.44 -11.15 -0.57
N SER A 90 1.66 -12.10 -1.11
CA SER A 90 0.93 -13.10 -0.35
C SER A 90 1.53 -14.48 -0.58
N ASP A 91 2.20 -15.04 0.42
CA ASP A 91 2.79 -16.38 0.32
C ASP A 91 1.79 -17.44 0.81
N HIS A 92 1.08 -18.08 -0.11
CA HIS A 92 0.11 -19.14 0.17
C HIS A 92 0.76 -20.45 0.60
N SER A 93 2.07 -20.61 0.46
CA SER A 93 2.82 -21.76 0.95
C SER A 93 3.26 -21.60 2.40
N ASP A 94 3.13 -20.39 2.94
CA ASP A 94 3.49 -20.03 4.30
C ASP A 94 2.26 -19.44 5.01
N LEU A 95 1.57 -20.29 5.78
CA LEU A 95 0.31 -19.92 6.40
C LEU A 95 0.49 -19.46 7.84
N ILE A 96 -0.13 -18.33 8.16
CA ILE A 96 -0.18 -17.81 9.51
C ILE A 96 -1.47 -18.28 10.19
N GLN A 97 -1.33 -18.85 11.37
CA GLN A 97 -2.49 -19.27 12.17
C GLN A 97 -3.22 -18.03 12.71
N GLN A 98 -4.53 -18.00 12.48
CA GLN A 98 -5.37 -16.94 13.00
C GLN A 98 -5.85 -17.24 14.42
N VAL A 99 -5.68 -16.27 15.29
CA VAL A 99 -6.22 -16.27 16.65
C VAL A 99 -6.97 -14.94 16.85
N PRO A 100 -8.25 -14.97 17.25
CA PRO A 100 -9.04 -16.09 17.76
C PRO A 100 -9.81 -16.93 16.71
N ARG A 101 -9.70 -16.62 15.42
CA ARG A 101 -10.59 -17.15 14.38
C ARG A 101 -10.31 -18.59 13.95
N ARG A 102 -9.19 -19.17 14.35
CA ARG A 102 -8.82 -20.59 14.12
C ARG A 102 -8.85 -21.06 12.67
N TYR A 103 -8.42 -20.22 11.75
CA TYR A 103 -8.12 -20.59 10.37
C TYR A 103 -6.79 -19.94 9.96
N ASN A 104 -6.23 -20.42 8.88
CA ASN A 104 -4.95 -19.91 8.39
C ASN A 104 -5.15 -18.93 7.25
N VAL A 105 -4.32 -17.90 7.21
CA VAL A 105 -4.21 -16.98 6.08
C VAL A 105 -2.82 -17.07 5.48
N PRO A 106 -2.64 -16.70 4.20
CA PRO A 106 -1.31 -16.58 3.64
C PRO A 106 -0.48 -15.54 4.40
N HIS A 107 0.83 -15.74 4.43
CA HIS A 107 1.75 -14.74 4.94
C HIS A 107 1.79 -13.55 3.99
N ASN A 108 1.20 -12.46 4.41
CA ASN A 108 1.20 -11.19 3.70
C ASN A 108 2.25 -10.25 4.29
N GLN A 109 3.09 -9.72 3.41
CA GLN A 109 4.13 -8.75 3.79
C GLN A 109 4.26 -7.65 2.75
N THR A 110 4.45 -6.42 3.21
CA THR A 110 4.97 -5.36 2.35
C THR A 110 6.49 -5.44 2.33
N VAL A 111 7.06 -5.51 1.14
CA VAL A 111 8.50 -5.62 0.92
C VAL A 111 8.98 -4.43 0.12
N LEU A 112 10.18 -3.96 0.41
CA LEU A 112 10.83 -2.89 -0.34
C LEU A 112 11.84 -3.47 -1.32
N LEU A 113 11.79 -2.99 -2.55
CA LEU A 113 12.82 -3.17 -3.56
C LEU A 113 13.42 -1.82 -3.91
N ARG A 114 14.63 -1.77 -4.46
CA ARG A 114 15.35 -0.52 -4.72
C ARG A 114 15.83 -0.41 -6.16
N SER A 115 15.82 0.81 -6.69
CA SER A 115 16.41 1.15 -7.98
C SER A 115 17.11 2.50 -7.91
N GLU A 116 18.06 2.73 -8.82
CA GLU A 116 18.73 4.02 -9.02
C GLU A 116 17.90 4.97 -9.89
N LYS A 117 16.85 4.47 -10.53
CA LYS A 117 15.97 5.24 -11.43
C LYS A 117 14.52 4.79 -11.31
N PRO A 118 13.57 5.68 -11.59
CA PRO A 118 12.15 5.36 -11.40
C PRO A 118 11.65 4.22 -12.30
N GLU A 119 12.24 4.00 -13.46
CA GLU A 119 11.87 2.91 -14.36
C GLU A 119 12.36 1.53 -13.90
N GLY A 120 13.13 1.48 -12.82
CA GLY A 120 13.72 0.23 -12.36
C GLY A 120 14.97 -0.19 -13.17
N PRO A 121 15.39 -1.45 -13.08
CA PRO A 121 14.74 -2.52 -12.30
C PRO A 121 14.84 -2.29 -10.80
N TYR A 122 13.74 -2.57 -10.11
CA TYR A 122 13.70 -2.61 -8.65
C TYR A 122 14.10 -4.00 -8.20
N VAL A 123 15.11 -4.08 -7.37
CA VAL A 123 15.74 -5.32 -6.94
C VAL A 123 15.87 -5.38 -5.42
N VAL A 124 16.06 -6.57 -4.90
CA VAL A 124 16.48 -6.77 -3.52
C VAL A 124 17.80 -6.07 -3.28
N PHE A 125 17.91 -5.33 -2.19
CA PHE A 125 19.09 -4.53 -1.86
C PHE A 125 19.67 -4.85 -0.47
N ASP A 126 19.15 -5.88 0.17
CA ASP A 126 19.65 -6.41 1.44
C ASP A 126 20.35 -7.76 1.20
N GLU A 127 21.36 -8.03 2.01
CA GLU A 127 22.04 -9.34 2.05
C GLU A 127 21.13 -10.44 2.60
N ASN A 128 20.13 -10.08 3.41
CA ASN A 128 19.09 -10.99 3.91
C ASN A 128 17.71 -10.56 3.39
N PRO A 129 17.35 -10.95 2.15
CA PRO A 129 16.09 -10.54 1.53
C PRO A 129 14.85 -11.17 2.16
N ASP A 130 15.02 -12.17 3.02
CA ASP A 130 13.92 -12.91 3.65
C ASP A 130 13.49 -12.31 5.00
N HIS A 131 14.04 -11.16 5.42
CA HIS A 131 13.56 -10.48 6.61
C HIS A 131 12.20 -9.81 6.38
N ASP A 132 11.41 -9.78 7.43
CA ASP A 132 10.11 -9.12 7.42
C ASP A 132 10.24 -7.69 7.96
N TYR A 133 9.58 -6.72 7.31
CA TYR A 133 9.47 -5.34 7.82
C TYR A 133 8.41 -5.24 8.93
N GLN A 134 7.37 -6.06 8.85
CA GLN A 134 6.32 -6.20 9.86
C GLN A 134 6.55 -7.48 10.68
N PRO A 135 5.90 -7.61 11.86
CA PRO A 135 5.99 -8.85 12.61
C PRO A 135 5.60 -10.07 11.77
N ARG A 136 6.41 -11.11 11.84
CA ARG A 136 6.26 -12.35 11.05
C ARG A 136 4.89 -13.00 11.19
N GLU A 137 4.35 -12.97 12.39
CA GLU A 137 3.06 -13.58 12.74
C GLU A 137 1.86 -12.68 12.41
N TRP A 138 2.08 -11.50 11.85
CA TRP A 138 1.01 -10.57 11.49
C TRP A 138 0.64 -10.68 10.02
N ASP A 139 -0.65 -10.54 9.74
CA ASP A 139 -1.20 -10.40 8.40
C ASP A 139 -1.22 -8.92 8.02
N CYS A 140 -0.22 -8.49 7.26
CA CYS A 140 0.04 -7.08 6.97
C CYS A 140 0.04 -6.79 5.47
N ILE A 141 -0.60 -5.70 5.09
CA ILE A 141 -0.70 -5.25 3.69
C ILE A 141 -0.48 -3.75 3.55
N ASP A 142 -0.34 -3.29 2.32
CA ASP A 142 -0.43 -1.89 1.91
C ASP A 142 0.56 -0.95 2.62
N GLY A 143 1.79 -1.41 2.84
CA GLY A 143 2.82 -0.57 3.44
C GLY A 143 3.17 0.63 2.55
N THR A 144 3.25 1.81 3.17
CA THR A 144 3.68 3.06 2.54
C THR A 144 4.80 3.71 3.34
N LEU A 145 5.69 4.42 2.67
CA LEU A 145 6.82 5.09 3.32
C LEU A 145 6.47 6.54 3.68
N TYR A 146 6.97 6.97 4.82
CA TYR A 146 6.80 8.32 5.32
C TYR A 146 8.07 8.80 6.04
N GLU A 147 8.48 10.02 5.76
CA GLU A 147 9.65 10.66 6.39
C GLU A 147 9.20 11.79 7.30
N GLU A 148 9.80 11.85 8.49
CA GLU A 148 9.56 12.91 9.47
C GLU A 148 10.82 13.14 10.31
N ASP A 149 11.31 14.37 10.35
CA ASP A 149 12.45 14.77 11.16
C ASP A 149 13.70 13.86 11.01
N GLY A 150 14.00 13.47 9.77
CA GLY A 150 15.12 12.60 9.44
C GLY A 150 14.92 11.13 9.77
N ARG A 151 13.73 10.75 10.21
CA ARG A 151 13.34 9.36 10.44
C ARG A 151 12.47 8.85 9.31
N ILE A 152 12.54 7.55 9.07
CA ILE A 152 11.78 6.87 8.01
C ILE A 152 10.85 5.87 8.66
N TYR A 153 9.59 5.91 8.27
CA TYR A 153 8.56 5.02 8.79
C TYR A 153 7.89 4.25 7.66
N MET A 154 7.45 3.05 7.96
CA MET A 154 6.49 2.32 7.15
C MET A 154 5.16 2.30 7.89
N VAL A 155 4.14 2.91 7.28
CA VAL A 155 2.75 2.83 7.74
C VAL A 155 2.09 1.69 6.97
N PHE A 156 1.36 0.83 7.65
CA PHE A 156 0.79 -0.38 7.04
C PHE A 156 -0.50 -0.79 7.72
N VAL A 157 -1.20 -1.69 7.09
CA VAL A 157 -2.44 -2.29 7.59
C VAL A 157 -2.12 -3.57 8.32
N HIS A 158 -2.66 -3.73 9.54
CA HIS A 158 -2.79 -5.02 10.19
C HIS A 158 -4.23 -5.49 10.01
N GLU A 159 -4.39 -6.58 9.28
CA GLU A 159 -5.64 -6.97 8.65
C GLU A 159 -6.76 -7.39 9.61
N TRP A 160 -8.00 -7.04 9.21
CA TRP A 160 -9.24 -7.50 9.86
C TRP A 160 -9.38 -9.03 9.87
N THR A 161 -8.82 -9.69 8.88
CA THR A 161 -8.77 -11.16 8.78
C THR A 161 -8.15 -11.79 10.02
N GLN A 162 -7.22 -11.10 10.66
CA GLN A 162 -6.57 -11.50 11.90
C GLN A 162 -7.20 -10.85 13.14
N LEU A 163 -7.48 -9.55 13.08
CA LEU A 163 -7.87 -8.76 14.26
C LEU A 163 -9.38 -8.63 14.46
N ILE A 164 -10.21 -8.89 13.45
CA ILE A 164 -11.64 -8.55 13.37
C ILE A 164 -11.81 -7.06 13.07
N ASP A 165 -11.36 -6.20 13.96
CA ASP A 165 -11.30 -4.75 13.77
C ASP A 165 -9.88 -4.39 13.31
N GLY A 166 -9.71 -4.22 12.00
CA GLY A 166 -8.42 -3.92 11.39
C GLY A 166 -7.82 -2.64 11.95
N THR A 167 -6.50 -2.57 11.97
CA THR A 167 -5.77 -1.41 12.48
C THR A 167 -4.85 -0.82 11.42
N MET A 168 -4.50 0.45 11.63
CA MET A 168 -3.41 1.10 10.94
C MET A 168 -2.25 1.21 11.92
N ASP A 169 -1.08 0.71 11.53
CA ASP A 169 0.11 0.65 12.38
C ASP A 169 1.31 1.27 11.65
N TYR A 170 2.35 1.57 12.40
CA TYR A 170 3.63 1.93 11.81
C TYR A 170 4.80 1.31 12.55
N VAL A 171 5.90 1.16 11.83
CA VAL A 171 7.23 0.84 12.35
C VAL A 171 8.22 1.88 11.88
N GLU A 172 9.27 2.11 12.66
CA GLU A 172 10.41 2.91 12.22
C GLU A 172 11.43 2.01 11.50
N LEU A 173 11.94 2.50 10.38
CA LEU A 173 12.98 1.82 9.60
C LEU A 173 14.35 2.41 9.88
N SER A 174 15.40 1.61 9.70
CA SER A 174 16.77 2.09 9.65
C SER A 174 16.95 3.06 8.48
N LYS A 175 17.95 3.94 8.55
CA LYS A 175 18.20 4.96 7.50
C LYS A 175 18.52 4.37 6.14
N ASP A 176 19.04 3.16 6.08
CA ASP A 176 19.29 2.42 4.83
C ASP A 176 18.06 1.63 4.34
N LEU A 177 16.94 1.71 5.05
CA LEU A 177 15.68 1.01 4.78
C LEU A 177 15.81 -0.53 4.76
N LYS A 178 16.89 -1.08 5.28
CA LYS A 178 17.12 -2.52 5.30
C LYS A 178 16.44 -3.23 6.46
N ARG A 179 16.11 -2.51 7.55
CA ARG A 179 15.61 -3.11 8.78
C ARG A 179 14.55 -2.26 9.46
N THR A 180 13.67 -2.93 10.17
CA THR A 180 12.79 -2.32 11.15
C THR A 180 13.53 -2.19 12.48
N ILE A 181 13.51 -1.01 13.09
CA ILE A 181 14.25 -0.69 14.32
C ILE A 181 13.34 -0.38 15.51
N SER A 182 12.01 -0.50 15.33
CA SER A 182 11.04 -0.30 16.40
C SER A 182 10.02 -1.43 16.45
N LYS A 183 9.31 -1.53 17.58
CA LYS A 183 8.07 -2.30 17.63
C LYS A 183 6.96 -1.56 16.88
N PRO A 184 5.95 -2.28 16.37
CA PRO A 184 4.78 -1.64 15.77
C PRO A 184 4.04 -0.76 16.78
N VAL A 185 3.54 0.37 16.29
CA VAL A 185 2.67 1.27 17.05
C VAL A 185 1.34 1.35 16.33
N THR A 186 0.26 1.08 17.05
CA THR A 186 -1.10 1.20 16.50
C THR A 186 -1.52 2.66 16.49
N MET A 187 -1.94 3.13 15.32
CA MET A 187 -2.39 4.51 15.11
C MET A 187 -3.89 4.65 15.38
N PHE A 188 -4.69 3.77 14.82
CA PHE A 188 -6.15 3.71 15.04
C PHE A 188 -6.73 2.36 14.61
N ARG A 189 -7.98 2.13 14.98
CA ARG A 189 -8.80 1.00 14.55
C ARG A 189 -9.84 1.47 13.53
N ALA A 190 -10.23 0.59 12.62
CA ALA A 190 -11.25 0.90 11.62
C ALA A 190 -12.57 1.39 12.23
N SER A 191 -13.01 0.77 13.33
CA SER A 191 -14.24 1.12 14.03
C SER A 191 -14.25 2.52 14.67
N GLU A 192 -13.10 3.19 14.75
CA GLU A 192 -13.03 4.59 15.20
C GLU A 192 -13.62 5.58 14.18
N LEU A 193 -13.74 5.17 12.92
CA LEU A 193 -14.48 5.95 11.92
C LEU A 193 -15.99 5.68 12.04
N PRO A 194 -16.81 6.69 12.36
CA PRO A 194 -18.25 6.47 12.61
C PRO A 194 -19.02 5.83 11.46
N CYS A 195 -18.61 6.07 10.22
CA CYS A 195 -19.27 5.51 9.05
C CYS A 195 -18.66 4.18 8.56
N CYS A 196 -17.67 3.63 9.27
CA CYS A 196 -17.15 2.31 8.99
C CYS A 196 -18.19 1.24 9.33
N GLY A 197 -18.46 0.36 8.38
CA GLY A 197 -19.42 -0.73 8.51
C GLY A 197 -18.77 -2.09 8.71
N GLU A 198 -19.53 -3.00 9.28
CA GLU A 198 -19.13 -4.38 9.44
C GLU A 198 -19.28 -5.16 8.13
N MET A 199 -18.22 -5.83 7.71
CA MET A 199 -18.16 -6.56 6.43
C MET A 199 -18.42 -8.05 6.59
N ASN A 200 -19.66 -8.42 6.91
CA ASN A 200 -20.07 -9.84 7.02
C ASN A 200 -19.94 -10.63 5.72
N GLY A 201 -20.28 -9.98 4.60
CA GLY A 201 -20.22 -10.61 3.28
C GLY A 201 -18.80 -10.87 2.79
N LEU A 202 -17.84 -10.05 3.18
CA LEU A 202 -16.44 -10.22 2.82
C LEU A 202 -15.85 -11.48 3.49
N GLY A 203 -16.19 -11.72 4.74
CA GLY A 203 -15.82 -12.94 5.44
C GLY A 203 -16.37 -14.20 4.77
N GLU A 204 -17.60 -14.15 4.30
CA GLU A 204 -18.21 -15.26 3.56
C GLU A 204 -17.52 -15.53 2.23
N ALA A 205 -17.19 -14.47 1.47
CA ALA A 205 -16.48 -14.59 0.20
C ALA A 205 -15.04 -15.11 0.36
N THR A 206 -14.35 -14.69 1.42
CA THR A 206 -12.94 -15.04 1.65
C THR A 206 -12.79 -16.42 2.33
N PHE A 207 -13.66 -16.76 3.26
CA PHE A 207 -13.50 -17.92 4.15
C PHE A 207 -14.66 -18.92 4.09
N GLY A 208 -15.66 -18.66 3.24
CA GLY A 208 -16.83 -19.53 3.08
C GLY A 208 -17.79 -19.49 4.28
N ARG A 209 -17.68 -18.51 5.16
CA ARG A 209 -18.57 -18.33 6.30
C ARG A 209 -18.71 -16.87 6.69
N LYS A 210 -19.85 -16.51 7.26
CA LYS A 210 -20.07 -15.15 7.79
C LYS A 210 -19.09 -14.88 8.93
N MET A 211 -18.36 -13.79 8.80
CA MET A 211 -17.39 -13.32 9.78
C MET A 211 -17.45 -11.82 9.87
N PRO A 212 -17.57 -11.25 11.07
CA PRO A 212 -17.49 -9.81 11.22
C PRO A 212 -16.10 -9.33 10.83
N GLY A 213 -16.03 -8.11 10.31
CA GLY A 213 -14.75 -7.48 9.98
C GLY A 213 -14.96 -6.01 9.69
N TRP A 214 -14.05 -5.20 10.23
CA TRP A 214 -13.92 -3.80 9.92
C TRP A 214 -12.57 -3.58 9.24
N VAL A 215 -12.59 -3.01 8.06
CA VAL A 215 -11.45 -3.00 7.15
C VAL A 215 -10.64 -1.70 7.30
N THR A 216 -9.33 -1.83 7.33
CA THR A 216 -8.38 -0.74 7.05
C THR A 216 -7.63 -1.08 5.76
N ASP A 217 -7.55 -0.14 4.82
CA ASP A 217 -6.87 -0.31 3.54
C ASP A 217 -6.14 0.96 3.14
N GLY A 218 -5.15 0.83 2.28
CA GLY A 218 -4.55 1.84 1.44
C GLY A 218 -4.13 3.14 2.13
N PRO A 219 -3.28 3.12 3.17
CA PRO A 219 -2.83 4.35 3.80
C PRO A 219 -1.94 5.18 2.88
N GLN A 220 -2.13 6.49 2.90
CA GLN A 220 -1.18 7.44 2.33
C GLN A 220 -1.06 8.65 3.25
N MET A 221 0.17 8.96 3.64
CA MET A 221 0.47 10.14 4.44
C MET A 221 0.58 11.36 3.54
N PHE A 222 0.04 12.49 3.99
CA PHE A 222 0.17 13.76 3.27
C PHE A 222 0.21 14.94 4.24
N ARG A 223 0.75 16.06 3.76
CA ARG A 223 0.66 17.35 4.47
C ARG A 223 -0.18 18.32 3.67
N THR A 224 -1.08 19.01 4.37
CA THR A 224 -1.86 20.10 3.78
C THR A 224 -0.98 21.32 3.53
N GLN A 225 -1.48 22.28 2.76
CA GLN A 225 -0.80 23.56 2.55
C GLN A 225 -0.56 24.33 3.86
N THR A 226 -1.39 24.11 4.86
CA THR A 226 -1.26 24.72 6.19
C THR A 226 -0.36 23.94 7.13
N GLY A 227 0.24 22.84 6.68
CA GLY A 227 1.18 22.02 7.44
C GLY A 227 0.57 20.93 8.30
N LYS A 228 -0.74 20.70 8.24
CA LYS A 228 -1.37 19.58 8.94
C LYS A 228 -0.91 18.25 8.36
N LEU A 229 -0.61 17.30 9.23
CA LEU A 229 -0.35 15.92 8.83
C LEU A 229 -1.66 15.15 8.75
N GLY A 230 -1.94 14.60 7.57
CA GLY A 230 -3.12 13.78 7.32
C GLY A 230 -2.78 12.42 6.79
N MET A 231 -3.75 11.54 6.83
CA MET A 231 -3.71 10.23 6.21
C MET A 231 -5.00 9.99 5.42
N LEU A 232 -4.85 9.67 4.14
CA LEU A 232 -5.87 9.00 3.36
C LEU A 232 -5.86 7.51 3.70
N TRP A 233 -7.02 6.92 3.84
CA TRP A 233 -7.17 5.47 3.98
C TRP A 233 -8.54 5.05 3.47
N ALA A 234 -8.73 3.78 3.24
CA ALA A 234 -9.97 3.26 2.70
C ALA A 234 -10.59 2.23 3.64
N THR A 235 -11.90 2.15 3.60
CA THR A 235 -12.67 1.16 4.34
C THR A 235 -14.02 0.92 3.67
N TRP A 236 -14.81 0.03 4.26
CA TRP A 236 -16.18 -0.20 3.84
C TRP A 236 -17.14 0.51 4.80
N GLY A 237 -18.10 1.24 4.23
CA GLY A 237 -19.33 1.58 4.89
C GLY A 237 -20.29 0.38 4.87
N GLU A 238 -21.54 0.56 5.25
CA GLU A 238 -22.52 -0.55 5.30
C GLU A 238 -22.71 -1.23 3.94
N GLU A 239 -22.63 -0.48 2.85
CA GLU A 239 -22.91 -1.00 1.50
C GLU A 239 -21.84 -0.67 0.45
N ARG A 240 -20.88 0.23 0.76
CA ARG A 240 -19.95 0.79 -0.24
C ARG A 240 -18.54 0.94 0.29
N TYR A 241 -17.59 0.71 -0.60
CA TYR A 241 -16.19 1.08 -0.37
C TYR A 241 -16.06 2.60 -0.38
N LEU A 242 -15.29 3.15 0.55
CA LEU A 242 -15.17 4.59 0.74
C LEU A 242 -13.73 5.02 1.03
N GLN A 243 -13.45 6.26 0.71
CA GLN A 243 -12.21 6.94 1.00
C GLN A 243 -12.38 7.81 2.25
N ALA A 244 -11.59 7.52 3.28
CA ALA A 244 -11.58 8.22 4.54
C ALA A 244 -10.35 9.10 4.70
N VAL A 245 -10.42 10.03 5.64
CA VAL A 245 -9.33 10.95 6.00
C VAL A 245 -9.27 11.08 7.51
N CYS A 246 -8.08 11.08 8.05
CA CYS A 246 -7.82 11.45 9.44
C CYS A 246 -6.63 12.40 9.54
N TYR A 247 -6.52 13.09 10.66
CA TYR A 247 -5.46 14.06 10.92
C TYR A 247 -4.77 13.79 12.25
N SER A 248 -3.48 14.00 12.29
CA SER A 248 -2.69 13.97 13.52
C SER A 248 -2.91 15.26 14.31
N GLU A 249 -3.32 15.14 15.56
CA GLU A 249 -3.50 16.29 16.44
C GLU A 249 -2.18 16.97 16.79
N SER A 250 -1.13 16.18 17.01
CA SER A 250 0.22 16.70 17.28
C SER A 250 0.97 17.21 16.03
N GLY A 251 0.47 16.88 14.83
CA GLY A 251 1.18 17.14 13.57
C GLY A 251 2.34 16.16 13.30
N THR A 252 2.49 15.13 14.12
CA THR A 252 3.51 14.08 13.97
C THR A 252 2.85 12.71 13.77
N ILE A 253 3.64 11.72 13.33
CA ILE A 253 3.15 10.35 13.15
C ILE A 253 2.58 9.73 14.43
N ALA A 254 3.04 10.21 15.60
CA ALA A 254 2.56 9.73 16.89
C ALA A 254 1.08 10.06 17.17
N GLY A 255 0.50 11.00 16.45
CA GLY A 255 -0.90 11.38 16.65
C GLY A 255 -1.13 12.22 17.90
N PRO A 256 -2.30 12.03 18.62
CA PRO A 256 -3.42 11.13 18.27
C PRO A 256 -4.02 11.39 16.90
N TRP A 257 -4.53 10.34 16.28
CA TRP A 257 -5.18 10.41 14.98
C TRP A 257 -6.69 10.58 15.14
N ILE A 258 -7.22 11.66 14.57
CA ILE A 258 -8.63 12.03 14.68
C ILE A 258 -9.29 11.83 13.32
N GLN A 259 -10.31 10.97 13.29
CA GLN A 259 -11.07 10.68 12.07
C GLN A 259 -11.97 11.85 11.69
N GLU A 260 -11.95 12.24 10.41
CA GLU A 260 -13.03 13.03 9.86
C GLU A 260 -14.30 12.17 9.82
N PRO A 261 -15.41 12.63 10.45
CA PRO A 261 -16.59 11.77 10.60
C PRO A 261 -17.31 11.49 9.28
N LYS A 262 -17.10 12.34 8.27
CA LYS A 262 -17.65 12.14 6.92
C LYS A 262 -16.56 11.62 5.99
N PRO A 263 -16.89 10.65 5.12
CA PRO A 263 -15.92 10.17 4.14
C PRO A 263 -15.56 11.25 3.13
N PHE A 264 -14.33 11.20 2.62
CA PHE A 264 -13.89 12.06 1.53
C PHE A 264 -14.62 11.71 0.23
N LEU A 265 -14.78 10.43 -0.06
CA LEU A 265 -15.60 9.87 -1.13
C LEU A 265 -16.36 8.65 -0.61
N ALA A 266 -17.61 8.49 -1.03
CA ALA A 266 -18.46 7.36 -0.66
C ALA A 266 -19.25 6.84 -1.86
N ASN A 267 -18.58 6.67 -3.00
CA ASN A 267 -19.15 6.27 -4.27
C ASN A 267 -18.74 4.87 -4.72
N ASN A 268 -18.49 3.97 -3.78
CA ASN A 268 -17.96 2.63 -4.01
C ASN A 268 -16.55 2.62 -4.63
N SER A 269 -15.72 3.58 -4.22
CA SER A 269 -14.30 3.65 -4.56
C SER A 269 -13.47 4.03 -3.35
N GLY A 270 -12.28 3.49 -3.30
CA GLY A 270 -11.30 3.72 -2.24
C GLY A 270 -9.91 3.36 -2.74
N HIS A 271 -8.95 3.26 -1.83
CA HIS A 271 -7.53 3.06 -2.13
C HIS A 271 -7.01 4.10 -3.13
N GLY A 272 -7.57 5.31 -3.04
CA GLY A 272 -7.11 6.46 -3.81
C GLY A 272 -5.82 7.03 -3.25
N MET A 273 -5.17 7.89 -4.02
CA MET A 273 -3.96 8.56 -3.60
C MET A 273 -3.93 10.01 -4.08
N LEU A 274 -3.15 10.82 -3.40
CA LEU A 274 -2.88 12.20 -3.74
C LEU A 274 -1.47 12.34 -4.30
N PHE A 275 -1.31 13.19 -5.29
CA PHE A 275 0.02 13.58 -5.77
C PHE A 275 0.02 15.06 -6.16
N ARG A 276 1.21 15.66 -6.19
CA ARG A 276 1.38 17.04 -6.65
C ARG A 276 1.74 17.05 -8.12
N ILE A 277 1.12 17.93 -8.86
CA ILE A 277 1.55 18.24 -10.22
C ILE A 277 2.75 19.20 -10.09
N PRO A 278 3.93 18.82 -10.60
CA PRO A 278 5.09 19.72 -10.60
C PRO A 278 4.81 21.01 -11.38
N ASP A 279 5.34 22.13 -10.92
CA ASP A 279 5.23 23.44 -11.56
C ASP A 279 5.93 23.49 -12.94
#